data_2eac2c3ece1b010b88689b968e4fb7ae
#
_entry.id   2eac2c3ece1b010b88689b968e4fb7ae
#
_cell.length_a   1.000
_cell.length_b   1.000
_cell.length_c   1.000
_cell.angle_alpha   90.00
_cell.angle_beta   90.00
_cell.angle_gamma   90.00
#
_symmetry.space_group_name_H-M   'P 1'
#
loop_
_entity.id
_entity.type
_entity.pdbx_description
1 polymer ?
#
loop_
_entity_poly.entity_id
_entity_poly.type
_entity_poly.pdbx_seq_one_letter_code
_entity_poly.pdbx_strand_id
1 'polypeptide(L)'
;MILSLFGYGTLEISLVMEAVTGKSFHSTGAVLSDHARFLLPGETYPGIFRDYGSQVTGVLYEEVDRDSLALLDLFEGDFFRRERVQVMTPSQPRVDAYTYVVPAEHRLLFSTQPWDREVFILLHLKDFLPYCREFHWSQTRRLGMGLSSR
;
A
#
# COMPACT_ATOMS: atom_id res chain seq x y z
N MET A 1 0.45 18.01 8.56
CA MET A 1 1.66 17.48 7.91
C MET A 1 1.27 16.66 6.71
N ILE A 2 1.89 16.92 5.58
CA ILE A 2 1.65 16.23 4.33
C ILE A 2 2.71 15.15 4.18
N LEU A 3 2.29 13.95 3.83
CA LEU A 3 3.16 12.78 3.76
C LEU A 3 3.09 12.13 2.38
N SER A 4 4.13 11.40 2.01
CA SER A 4 4.12 10.59 0.80
C SER A 4 4.03 9.12 1.18
N LEU A 5 3.34 8.34 0.35
CA LEU A 5 3.17 6.90 0.57
C LEU A 5 3.60 6.13 -0.67
N PHE A 6 4.43 5.11 -0.47
CA PHE A 6 4.81 4.19 -1.54
C PHE A 6 3.91 2.96 -1.50
N GLY A 7 3.15 2.75 -2.57
CA GLY A 7 2.28 1.59 -2.74
C GLY A 7 2.92 0.59 -3.70
N TYR A 8 2.99 -0.67 -3.30
CA TYR A 8 3.69 -1.70 -4.07
C TYR A 8 2.84 -2.94 -4.34
N GLY A 9 1.67 -3.03 -3.77
CA GLY A 9 0.76 -4.15 -3.90
C GLY A 9 -0.62 -3.66 -4.29
N THR A 10 -1.65 -4.04 -3.52
CA THR A 10 -3.01 -3.60 -3.84
C THR A 10 -3.15 -2.08 -3.78
N LEU A 11 -2.40 -1.41 -2.90
CA LEU A 11 -2.42 0.06 -2.82
C LEU A 11 -1.75 0.73 -4.03
N GLU A 12 -0.97 0.00 -4.83
CA GLU A 12 -0.44 0.51 -6.09
C GLU A 12 -1.57 0.85 -7.07
N ILE A 13 -2.70 0.18 -6.93
CA ILE A 13 -3.88 0.38 -7.78
C ILE A 13 -4.66 1.57 -7.24
N SER A 14 -4.75 2.65 -8.03
CA SER A 14 -5.37 3.89 -7.58
C SER A 14 -6.82 3.73 -7.14
N LEU A 15 -7.56 2.83 -7.77
CA LEU A 15 -8.94 2.54 -7.36
C LEU A 15 -9.02 1.95 -5.95
N VAL A 16 -8.03 1.15 -5.55
CA VAL A 16 -7.97 0.61 -4.20
C VAL A 16 -7.66 1.71 -3.21
N MET A 17 -6.67 2.54 -3.51
CA MET A 17 -6.30 3.67 -2.66
C MET A 17 -7.51 4.60 -2.44
N GLU A 18 -8.25 4.91 -3.51
CA GLU A 18 -9.45 5.73 -3.42
C GLU A 18 -10.55 5.04 -2.61
N ALA A 19 -10.75 3.74 -2.82
CA ALA A 19 -11.79 3.01 -2.10
C ALA A 19 -11.55 2.95 -0.59
N VAL A 20 -10.28 2.81 -0.17
CA VAL A 20 -9.92 2.75 1.26
C VAL A 20 -9.99 4.13 1.89
N THR A 21 -9.46 5.14 1.24
CA THR A 21 -9.34 6.49 1.83
C THR A 21 -10.51 7.42 1.53
N GLY A 22 -11.26 7.14 0.46
CA GLY A 22 -12.31 8.02 -0.02
C GLY A 22 -11.78 9.22 -0.80
N LYS A 23 -10.49 9.25 -1.12
CA LYS A 23 -9.83 10.39 -1.76
C LYS A 23 -8.94 9.92 -2.90
N SER A 24 -8.70 10.83 -3.85
CA SER A 24 -7.75 10.64 -4.93
C SER A 24 -6.46 11.38 -4.62
N PHE A 25 -5.33 10.80 -5.03
CA PHE A 25 -4.01 11.39 -4.80
C PHE A 25 -3.22 11.39 -6.09
N HIS A 26 -2.38 12.40 -6.26
CA HIS A 26 -1.42 12.41 -7.35
C HIS A 26 -0.43 11.28 -7.16
N SER A 27 -0.13 10.54 -8.22
CA SER A 27 0.80 9.41 -8.13
C SER A 27 1.82 9.44 -9.26
N THR A 28 2.99 8.90 -8.97
CA THR A 28 4.12 8.81 -9.89
C THR A 28 4.76 7.43 -9.71
N GLY A 29 5.24 6.83 -10.79
CA GLY A 29 6.01 5.60 -10.68
C GLY A 29 7.24 5.79 -9.80
N ALA A 30 7.58 4.79 -9.00
CA ALA A 30 8.70 4.87 -8.08
C ALA A 30 9.35 3.49 -7.88
N VAL A 31 10.60 3.52 -7.40
CA VAL A 31 11.37 2.30 -7.13
C VAL A 31 11.93 2.37 -5.72
N LEU A 32 11.75 1.30 -4.97
CA LEU A 32 12.32 1.13 -3.65
C LEU A 32 13.45 0.09 -3.73
N SER A 33 14.67 0.52 -3.38
CA SER A 33 15.84 -0.36 -3.38
C SER A 33 15.91 -1.21 -2.12
N ASP A 34 16.64 -2.31 -2.21
CA ASP A 34 16.96 -3.20 -1.08
C ASP A 34 15.75 -3.77 -0.38
N HIS A 35 14.72 -4.06 -1.17
CA HIS A 35 13.52 -4.76 -0.72
C HIS A 35 13.07 -5.75 -1.79
N ALA A 36 12.45 -6.83 -1.36
CA ALA A 36 11.86 -7.84 -2.25
C ALA A 36 10.37 -7.95 -1.98
N ARG A 37 9.61 -8.27 -3.02
CA ARG A 37 8.16 -8.43 -2.96
C ARG A 37 7.75 -9.83 -3.33
N PHE A 38 6.99 -10.49 -2.45
CA PHE A 38 6.45 -11.82 -2.71
C PHE A 38 5.00 -11.90 -2.25
N LEU A 39 4.26 -12.79 -2.88
CA LEU A 39 2.90 -13.10 -2.50
C LEU A 39 2.88 -13.69 -1.10
N LEU A 40 1.96 -13.23 -0.25
CA LEU A 40 1.80 -13.83 1.07
C LEU A 40 1.04 -15.14 0.96
N PRO A 41 1.42 -16.19 1.73
CA PRO A 41 0.76 -17.49 1.62
C PRO A 41 -0.73 -17.41 1.93
N GLY A 42 -1.53 -17.98 1.05
CA GLY A 42 -2.99 -18.00 1.21
C GLY A 42 -3.69 -16.69 0.89
N GLU A 43 -2.94 -15.66 0.48
CA GLU A 43 -3.49 -14.35 0.21
C GLU A 43 -3.39 -14.01 -1.27
N THR A 44 -4.13 -12.98 -1.69
CA THR A 44 -4.08 -12.46 -3.06
C THR A 44 -3.20 -11.22 -3.18
N TYR A 45 -2.60 -10.80 -2.07
CA TYR A 45 -1.78 -9.59 -2.01
C TYR A 45 -0.37 -9.92 -1.53
N PRO A 46 0.59 -9.04 -1.83
CA PRO A 46 1.99 -9.25 -1.47
C PRO A 46 2.37 -8.53 -0.20
N GLY A 47 3.57 -8.86 0.26
CA GLY A 47 4.29 -8.05 1.22
C GLY A 47 5.70 -7.80 0.72
N ILE A 48 6.38 -6.83 1.33
CA ILE A 48 7.80 -6.58 1.08
C ILE A 48 8.60 -6.74 2.36
N PHE A 49 9.84 -7.09 2.20
CA PHE A 49 10.80 -7.15 3.29
C PHE A 49 12.17 -6.69 2.79
N ARG A 50 13.03 -6.29 3.71
CA ARG A 50 14.37 -5.86 3.36
C ARG A 50 15.17 -7.00 2.75
N ASP A 51 15.78 -6.73 1.61
CA ASP A 51 16.57 -7.72 0.87
C ASP A 51 17.60 -6.97 0.03
N TYR A 52 18.83 -6.96 0.50
CA TYR A 52 19.90 -6.20 -0.13
C TYR A 52 20.12 -6.62 -1.58
N GLY A 53 20.15 -5.66 -2.47
CA GLY A 53 20.35 -5.91 -3.90
C GLY A 53 19.07 -6.10 -4.72
N SER A 54 17.93 -6.32 -4.06
CA SER A 54 16.64 -6.41 -4.75
C SER A 54 15.98 -5.04 -4.81
N GLN A 55 15.00 -4.88 -5.71
CA GLN A 55 14.24 -3.65 -5.77
C GLN A 55 12.78 -3.92 -6.10
N VAL A 56 11.92 -3.03 -5.67
CA VAL A 56 10.48 -3.12 -5.85
C VAL A 56 10.00 -1.90 -6.62
N THR A 57 9.27 -2.13 -7.71
CA THR A 57 8.60 -1.06 -8.43
C THR A 57 7.20 -0.86 -7.87
N GLY A 58 6.77 0.38 -7.84
CA GLY A 58 5.43 0.72 -7.35
C GLY A 58 5.08 2.14 -7.71
N VAL A 59 4.22 2.76 -6.91
CA VAL A 59 3.82 4.15 -7.11
C VAL A 59 4.01 4.95 -5.83
N LEU A 60 4.36 6.21 -6.01
CA LEU A 60 4.45 7.18 -4.92
C LEU A 60 3.21 8.06 -4.98
N TYR A 61 2.44 8.05 -3.90
CA TYR A 61 1.31 8.97 -3.72
C TYR A 61 1.78 10.17 -2.91
N GLU A 62 1.49 11.36 -3.40
CA GLU A 62 1.90 12.59 -2.76
C GLU A 62 0.75 13.24 -2.00
N GLU A 63 1.09 14.04 -1.01
CA GLU A 63 0.13 14.83 -0.23
C GLU A 63 -0.93 13.97 0.44
N VAL A 64 -0.50 12.87 1.04
CA VAL A 64 -1.40 12.01 1.81
C VAL A 64 -1.62 12.63 3.18
N ASP A 65 -2.89 12.90 3.51
CA ASP A 65 -3.25 13.52 4.77
C ASP A 65 -3.26 12.52 5.93
N ARG A 66 -3.28 13.05 7.14
CA ARG A 66 -3.23 12.23 8.36
C ARG A 66 -4.39 11.25 8.50
N ASP A 67 -5.60 11.70 8.16
CA ASP A 67 -6.79 10.84 8.29
C ASP A 67 -6.70 9.67 7.30
N SER A 68 -6.26 9.95 6.08
CA SER A 68 -6.06 8.89 5.08
C SER A 68 -4.99 7.90 5.54
N LEU A 69 -3.89 8.39 6.10
CA LEU A 69 -2.83 7.52 6.59
C LEU A 69 -3.32 6.65 7.76
N ALA A 70 -4.13 7.21 8.65
CA ALA A 70 -4.71 6.45 9.74
C ALA A 70 -5.62 5.31 9.24
N LEU A 71 -6.41 5.58 8.20
CA LEU A 71 -7.23 4.56 7.57
C LEU A 71 -6.39 3.46 6.93
N LEU A 72 -5.31 3.85 6.27
CA LEU A 72 -4.39 2.89 5.65
C LEU A 72 -3.69 2.02 6.69
N ASP A 73 -3.29 2.59 7.82
CA ASP A 73 -2.69 1.82 8.91
C ASP A 73 -3.65 0.74 9.40
N LEU A 74 -4.93 1.08 9.56
CA LEU A 74 -5.94 0.13 9.99
C LEU A 74 -6.21 -0.93 8.90
N PHE A 75 -6.22 -0.51 7.65
CA PHE A 75 -6.47 -1.40 6.53
C PHE A 75 -5.37 -2.46 6.39
N GLU A 76 -4.12 -2.05 6.54
CA GLU A 76 -2.97 -2.96 6.46
C GLU A 76 -2.89 -3.89 7.69
N GLY A 77 -3.29 -3.40 8.86
CA GLY A 77 -3.36 -4.20 10.08
C GLY A 77 -2.01 -4.47 10.71
N ASP A 78 -2.02 -5.36 11.71
CA ASP A 78 -0.85 -5.59 12.57
C ASP A 78 0.22 -6.48 11.95
N PHE A 79 -0.11 -7.17 10.86
CA PHE A 79 0.87 -8.01 10.16
C PHE A 79 2.00 -7.17 9.56
N PHE A 80 1.67 -5.95 9.14
CA PHE A 80 2.62 -5.00 8.53
C PHE A 80 3.03 -3.95 9.55
N ARG A 81 4.20 -3.35 9.28
CA ARG A 81 4.69 -2.19 10.04
C ARG A 81 4.91 -1.06 9.04
N ARG A 82 4.38 0.12 9.35
CA ARG A 82 4.66 1.31 8.54
C ARG A 82 6.06 1.81 8.86
N GLU A 83 6.89 1.97 7.84
CA GLU A 83 8.26 2.43 7.97
C GLU A 83 8.54 3.58 7.02
N ARG A 84 9.49 4.42 7.40
CA ARG A 84 10.00 5.45 6.50
C ARG A 84 11.05 4.84 5.60
N VAL A 85 10.95 5.15 4.31
CA VAL A 85 11.89 4.68 3.29
C VAL A 85 12.22 5.83 2.36
N GLN A 86 13.21 5.63 1.51
CA GLN A 86 13.52 6.56 0.43
C GLN A 86 13.31 5.84 -0.89
N VAL A 87 12.53 6.44 -1.77
CA VAL A 87 12.25 5.89 -3.08
C VAL A 87 12.81 6.81 -4.16
N MET A 88 12.99 6.27 -5.35
CA MET A 88 13.44 7.01 -6.51
C MET A 88 12.28 7.17 -7.48
N THR A 89 12.14 8.38 -8.01
CA THR A 89 11.18 8.67 -9.09
C THR A 89 11.95 9.13 -10.32
N PRO A 90 11.29 9.24 -11.50
CA PRO A 90 11.99 9.72 -12.69
C PRO A 90 12.61 11.10 -12.54
N SER A 91 12.04 11.96 -11.69
CA SER A 91 12.53 13.34 -11.52
C SER A 91 13.37 13.55 -10.27
N GLN A 92 13.38 12.61 -9.32
CA GLN A 92 14.06 12.77 -8.04
C GLN A 92 14.74 11.47 -7.61
N PRO A 93 16.03 11.52 -7.26
CA PRO A 93 16.77 10.31 -6.86
C PRO A 93 16.41 9.81 -5.47
N ARG A 94 15.86 10.68 -4.61
CA ARG A 94 15.48 10.31 -3.24
C ARG A 94 14.28 11.11 -2.80
N VAL A 95 13.22 10.40 -2.47
CA VAL A 95 12.00 10.98 -1.91
C VAL A 95 11.65 10.21 -0.65
N ASP A 96 11.51 10.91 0.46
CA ASP A 96 11.07 10.28 1.70
C ASP A 96 9.60 9.88 1.58
N ALA A 97 9.30 8.66 1.98
CA ALA A 97 7.94 8.13 1.92
C ALA A 97 7.72 7.13 3.05
N TYR A 98 6.45 6.88 3.35
CA TYR A 98 6.08 5.75 4.19
C TYR A 98 5.69 4.57 3.32
N THR A 99 5.91 3.36 3.83
CA THR A 99 5.41 2.15 3.19
C THR A 99 5.16 1.09 4.27
N TYR A 100 4.48 0.02 3.90
CA TYR A 100 4.12 -1.05 4.84
C TYR A 100 5.02 -2.25 4.59
N VAL A 101 5.80 -2.62 5.59
CA VAL A 101 6.83 -3.66 5.49
C VAL A 101 6.45 -4.80 6.39
N VAL A 102 6.73 -6.02 5.97
CA VAL A 102 6.55 -7.19 6.84
C VAL A 102 7.74 -7.24 7.80
N PRO A 103 7.51 -7.17 9.11
CA PRO A 103 8.60 -7.23 10.06
C PRO A 103 9.34 -8.57 10.05
N ALA A 104 10.59 -8.56 10.51
CA ALA A 104 11.47 -9.72 10.47
C ALA A 104 10.87 -10.96 11.12
N GLU A 105 10.09 -10.79 12.19
CA GLU A 105 9.46 -11.91 12.88
C GLU A 105 8.43 -12.66 12.04
N HIS A 106 7.93 -12.04 10.96
CA HIS A 106 6.98 -12.68 10.03
C HIS A 106 7.64 -13.17 8.76
N ARG A 107 8.94 -13.00 8.62
CA ARG A 107 9.64 -13.27 7.36
C ARG A 107 9.53 -14.73 6.90
N LEU A 108 9.51 -15.67 7.83
CA LEU A 108 9.39 -17.09 7.50
C LEU A 108 8.03 -17.47 6.94
N LEU A 109 7.05 -16.56 7.00
CA LEU A 109 5.72 -16.79 6.47
C LEU A 109 5.61 -16.44 4.99
N PHE A 110 6.67 -15.91 4.38
CA PHE A 110 6.65 -15.57 2.96
C PHE A 110 6.70 -16.79 2.07
N SER A 111 5.96 -16.73 0.97
CA SER A 111 6.13 -17.65 -0.14
C SER A 111 7.30 -17.17 -1.00
N THR A 112 7.68 -17.99 -2.00
CA THR A 112 8.67 -17.58 -3.01
C THR A 112 7.99 -17.13 -4.30
N GLN A 113 6.67 -17.02 -4.30
CA GLN A 113 5.92 -16.66 -5.50
C GLN A 113 5.83 -15.15 -5.66
N PRO A 114 6.11 -14.63 -6.84
CA PRO A 114 5.94 -13.20 -7.09
C PRO A 114 4.46 -12.85 -7.16
N TRP A 115 4.15 -11.60 -6.80
CA TRP A 115 2.81 -11.06 -6.98
C TRP A 115 2.74 -10.37 -8.34
N ASP A 116 1.66 -10.61 -9.07
CA ASP A 116 1.44 -10.02 -10.38
C ASP A 116 0.23 -9.08 -10.31
N ARG A 117 0.50 -7.79 -10.52
CA ARG A 117 -0.53 -6.75 -10.48
C ARG A 117 -1.65 -7.00 -11.48
N GLU A 118 -1.31 -7.38 -12.71
CA GLU A 118 -2.30 -7.59 -13.76
C GLU A 118 -3.20 -8.79 -13.47
N VAL A 119 -2.64 -9.83 -12.90
CA VAL A 119 -3.42 -11.00 -12.48
C VAL A 119 -4.38 -10.62 -11.37
N PHE A 120 -3.91 -9.81 -10.40
CA PHE A 120 -4.79 -9.34 -9.33
C PHE A 120 -5.95 -8.52 -9.89
N ILE A 121 -5.67 -7.59 -10.79
CA ILE A 121 -6.71 -6.77 -11.41
C ILE A 121 -7.73 -7.64 -12.14
N LEU A 122 -7.26 -8.61 -12.92
CA LEU A 122 -8.13 -9.46 -13.70
C LEU A 122 -9.01 -10.36 -12.84
N LEU A 123 -8.44 -10.97 -11.81
CA LEU A 123 -9.12 -12.03 -11.05
C LEU A 123 -9.76 -11.56 -9.74
N HIS A 124 -9.25 -10.49 -9.13
CA HIS A 124 -9.60 -10.17 -7.74
C HIS A 124 -10.09 -8.75 -7.51
N LEU A 125 -9.72 -7.79 -8.35
CA LEU A 125 -10.04 -6.39 -8.09
C LEU A 125 -11.53 -6.13 -7.94
N LYS A 126 -12.34 -6.76 -8.77
CA LYS A 126 -13.79 -6.57 -8.79
C LYS A 126 -14.43 -6.89 -7.43
N ASP A 127 -13.95 -7.96 -6.79
CA ASP A 127 -14.47 -8.38 -5.49
C ASP A 127 -13.80 -7.63 -4.34
N PHE A 128 -12.58 -7.17 -4.56
CA PHE A 128 -11.81 -6.46 -3.54
C PHE A 128 -12.30 -5.04 -3.30
N LEU A 129 -12.72 -4.34 -4.34
CA LEU A 129 -13.17 -2.94 -4.22
C LEU A 129 -14.38 -2.77 -3.29
N PRO A 130 -15.43 -3.61 -3.37
CA PRO A 130 -16.53 -3.49 -2.41
C PRO A 130 -16.09 -3.69 -0.97
N TYR A 131 -15.16 -4.61 -0.72
CA TYR A 131 -14.57 -4.82 0.60
C TYR A 131 -13.87 -3.54 1.09
N CYS A 132 -13.09 -2.90 0.23
CA CYS A 132 -12.40 -1.65 0.57
C CYS A 132 -13.38 -0.52 0.89
N ARG A 133 -14.46 -0.40 0.12
CA ARG A 133 -15.49 0.63 0.35
C ARG A 133 -16.20 0.42 1.67
N GLU A 134 -16.54 -0.83 1.98
CA GLU A 134 -17.18 -1.17 3.26
C GLU A 134 -16.25 -0.88 4.42
N PHE A 135 -14.96 -1.17 4.27
CA PHE A 135 -13.95 -0.81 5.26
C PHE A 135 -13.94 0.70 5.49
N HIS A 136 -13.89 1.49 4.42
CA HIS A 136 -13.89 2.95 4.53
C HIS A 136 -15.11 3.46 5.32
N TRP A 137 -16.30 2.98 4.95
CA TRP A 137 -17.53 3.37 5.62
C TRP A 137 -17.51 3.03 7.11
N SER A 138 -17.18 1.79 7.44
CA SER A 138 -17.18 1.32 8.82
C SER A 138 -16.21 2.10 9.67
N GLN A 139 -15.00 2.34 9.16
CA GLN A 139 -13.96 2.99 9.94
C GLN A 139 -14.18 4.50 10.07
N THR A 140 -14.64 5.16 9.03
CA THR A 140 -14.90 6.61 9.12
C THR A 140 -16.03 6.91 10.08
N ARG A 141 -17.07 6.09 10.12
CA ARG A 141 -18.16 6.22 11.10
C ARG A 141 -17.65 5.97 12.51
N ARG A 142 -16.88 4.91 12.70
CA ARG A 142 -16.34 4.54 14.01
C ARG A 142 -15.39 5.60 14.57
N LEU A 143 -14.54 6.19 13.71
CA LEU A 143 -13.56 7.18 14.13
C LEU A 143 -14.11 8.60 14.19
N GLY A 144 -15.38 8.82 13.82
CA GLY A 144 -15.97 10.14 13.80
C GLY A 144 -15.38 11.06 12.75
N MET A 145 -14.79 10.50 11.71
CA MET A 145 -14.26 11.28 10.58
C MET A 145 -15.39 11.77 9.69
N GLY A 146 -15.16 12.86 8.97
CA GLY A 146 -16.10 13.33 7.96
C GLY A 146 -16.28 12.24 6.90
N LEU A 147 -17.54 11.94 6.55
CA LEU A 147 -17.79 10.93 5.52
C LEU A 147 -17.50 11.52 4.15
N SER A 148 -16.85 10.71 3.30
CA SER A 148 -16.65 11.11 1.93
C SER A 148 -18.00 11.10 1.20
N SER A 149 -18.18 12.01 0.25
CA SER A 149 -19.33 12.02 -0.61
C SER A 149 -19.37 10.75 -1.44
N ARG A 150 -20.52 10.26 -1.66
CA ARG A 150 -20.71 9.10 -2.50
C ARG A 150 -21.16 9.44 -3.89
#